data_9b43820de4b7375cf4a6be5e2ee67e06
#
_entry.id   9b43820de4b7375cf4a6be5e2ee67e06
#
_cell.length_a   1.000
_cell.length_b   1.000
_cell.length_c   1.000
_cell.angle_alpha   90.00
_cell.angle_beta   90.00
_cell.angle_gamma   90.00
#
_symmetry.space_group_name_H-M   'P 1'
#
loop_
_entity.id
_entity.type
_entity.pdbx_description
1 polymer ?
#
loop_
_entity_poly.entity_id
_entity_poly.type
_entity_poly.pdbx_seq_one_letter_code
_entity_poly.pdbx_strand_id
1 'polypeptide(L)'
;MKIIVIKGNGNDRSYRLMADSSMLANNKPFFIPDFAPEFVLHPALAVRIDRLGKNIAPRFAHRYYQSASACAVVEAKVEAQFAHLDARYTAFDGAFMLGKALPITDLDADGGLKVHTQINDDQSLSTSLISTRQIDDIIAEASEYFTLKMGDMIVIGSDNEGHSLSIGEHLSGTINEKDSLTTRIK
;
A
#
# COMPACT_ATOMS: atom_id res chain seq x y z
N MET A 1 -13.18 -5.48 7.22
CA MET A 1 -12.32 -5.01 6.12
C MET A 1 -11.07 -5.89 6.09
N LYS A 2 -10.50 -6.15 4.91
CA LYS A 2 -9.17 -6.77 4.79
C LYS A 2 -8.27 -5.90 3.92
N ILE A 3 -6.98 -5.96 4.16
CA ILE A 3 -5.96 -5.31 3.37
C ILE A 3 -5.21 -6.43 2.64
N ILE A 4 -5.19 -6.38 1.31
CA ILE A 4 -4.53 -7.35 0.44
C ILE A 4 -3.30 -6.67 -0.13
N VAL A 5 -2.12 -7.02 0.39
CA VAL A 5 -0.83 -6.51 -0.10
C VAL A 5 -0.33 -7.43 -1.20
N ILE A 6 -0.05 -6.86 -2.36
CA ILE A 6 0.40 -7.58 -3.55
C ILE A 6 1.79 -7.05 -3.92
N LYS A 7 2.76 -7.96 -4.00
CA LYS A 7 4.14 -7.68 -4.43
C LYS A 7 4.47 -8.55 -5.65
N GLY A 8 5.39 -8.09 -6.48
CA GLY A 8 5.83 -8.77 -7.69
C GLY A 8 4.99 -8.46 -8.91
N ASN A 9 5.40 -8.99 -10.05
CA ASN A 9 4.82 -8.71 -11.35
C ASN A 9 4.39 -10.00 -12.08
N GLY A 10 3.33 -9.92 -12.88
CA GLY A 10 2.86 -11.05 -13.68
C GLY A 10 2.57 -12.31 -12.85
N ASN A 11 3.14 -13.45 -13.23
CA ASN A 11 2.92 -14.74 -12.57
C ASN A 11 3.67 -14.91 -11.23
N ASP A 12 4.58 -13.99 -10.89
CA ASP A 12 5.37 -14.03 -9.66
C ASP A 12 4.77 -13.18 -8.53
N ARG A 13 3.49 -12.80 -8.66
CA ARG A 13 2.79 -12.04 -7.62
C ARG A 13 2.58 -12.86 -6.36
N SER A 14 2.89 -12.26 -5.24
CA SER A 14 2.59 -12.76 -3.90
C SER A 14 1.47 -11.95 -3.25
N TYR A 15 0.61 -12.64 -2.49
CA TYR A 15 -0.55 -12.05 -1.82
C TYR A 15 -0.42 -12.25 -0.32
N ARG A 16 -0.45 -11.14 0.43
CA ARG A 16 -0.46 -11.15 1.89
C ARG A 16 -1.70 -10.45 2.41
N LEU A 17 -2.37 -11.05 3.37
CA LEU A 17 -3.51 -10.44 4.05
C LEU A 17 -3.06 -9.74 5.33
N MET A 18 -3.57 -8.53 5.55
CA MET A 18 -3.44 -7.82 6.80
C MET A 18 -4.84 -7.50 7.34
N ALA A 19 -4.97 -7.48 8.66
CA ALA A 19 -6.18 -7.05 9.32
C ALA A 19 -6.35 -5.52 9.23
N ASP A 20 -7.57 -5.05 9.41
CA ASP A 20 -7.84 -3.61 9.47
C ASP A 20 -7.23 -2.92 10.70
N SER A 21 -6.98 -3.65 11.79
CA SER A 21 -6.22 -3.16 12.95
C SER A 21 -4.78 -2.76 12.61
N SER A 22 -4.19 -3.32 11.55
CA SER A 22 -2.85 -2.93 11.08
C SER A 22 -2.80 -1.52 10.49
N MET A 23 -3.96 -0.88 10.26
CA MET A 23 -4.03 0.39 9.55
C MET A 23 -3.81 1.60 10.47
N LEU A 24 -2.82 2.41 10.11
CA LEU A 24 -2.60 3.75 10.62
C LEU A 24 -3.09 4.76 9.56
N ALA A 25 -4.27 5.34 9.78
CA ALA A 25 -4.88 6.28 8.84
C ALA A 25 -4.82 7.73 9.34
N ASN A 26 -5.20 8.66 8.47
CA ASN A 26 -5.35 10.08 8.79
C ASN A 26 -4.04 10.78 9.18
N ASN A 27 -2.94 10.36 8.58
CA ASN A 27 -1.62 10.98 8.79
C ASN A 27 -1.19 11.05 10.27
N LYS A 28 -1.60 10.07 11.06
CA LYS A 28 -1.18 9.95 12.46
C LYS A 28 0.31 9.61 12.52
N PRO A 29 1.02 10.03 13.59
CA PRO A 29 2.41 9.63 13.77
C PRO A 29 2.53 8.11 13.96
N PHE A 30 3.57 7.53 13.35
CA PHE A 30 3.95 6.15 13.58
C PHE A 30 4.98 6.09 14.70
N PHE A 31 4.68 5.32 15.73
CA PHE A 31 5.61 5.05 16.82
C PHE A 31 6.32 3.73 16.52
N ILE A 32 7.66 3.77 16.41
CA ILE A 32 8.47 2.57 16.18
C ILE A 32 8.29 1.64 17.39
N PRO A 33 7.76 0.42 17.19
CA PRO A 33 7.64 -0.54 18.29
C PRO A 33 9.01 -1.03 18.78
N ASP A 34 9.07 -1.60 19.98
CA ASP A 34 10.30 -2.09 20.62
C ASP A 34 10.51 -3.61 20.50
N PHE A 35 9.60 -4.33 19.81
CA PHE A 35 9.65 -5.78 19.71
C PHE A 35 10.61 -6.33 18.63
N ALA A 36 11.23 -5.46 17.84
CA ALA A 36 12.21 -5.83 16.80
C ALA A 36 13.33 -4.79 16.72
N PRO A 37 14.54 -5.20 16.28
CA PRO A 37 15.68 -4.28 16.20
C PRO A 37 15.60 -3.29 15.05
N GLU A 38 14.85 -3.61 13.99
CA GLU A 38 14.76 -2.79 12.78
C GLU A 38 13.37 -2.92 12.16
N PHE A 39 12.86 -1.80 11.63
CA PHE A 39 11.61 -1.74 10.88
C PHE A 39 11.87 -1.15 9.50
N VAL A 40 11.40 -1.84 8.47
CA VAL A 40 11.62 -1.47 7.07
C VAL A 40 10.29 -1.05 6.44
N LEU A 41 10.29 0.14 5.86
CA LEU A 41 9.14 0.74 5.17
C LEU A 41 9.22 0.47 3.68
N HIS A 42 8.13 0.00 3.09
CA HIS A 42 7.96 -0.21 1.66
C HIS A 42 6.86 0.71 1.13
N PRO A 43 7.19 1.70 0.29
CA PRO A 43 6.19 2.53 -0.38
C PRO A 43 5.24 1.71 -1.25
N ALA A 44 3.98 2.14 -1.35
CA ALA A 44 2.98 1.44 -2.14
C ALA A 44 1.83 2.37 -2.58
N LEU A 45 0.97 1.87 -3.47
CA LEU A 45 -0.32 2.46 -3.82
C LEU A 45 -1.43 1.62 -3.21
N ALA A 46 -2.37 2.24 -2.52
CA ALA A 46 -3.59 1.61 -2.05
C ALA A 46 -4.78 2.02 -2.91
N VAL A 47 -5.58 1.04 -3.33
CA VAL A 47 -6.84 1.24 -4.04
C VAL A 47 -7.98 0.70 -3.18
N ARG A 48 -8.99 1.53 -2.92
CA ARG A 48 -10.14 1.14 -2.10
C ARG A 48 -11.21 0.49 -2.95
N ILE A 49 -11.71 -0.66 -2.50
CA ILE A 49 -12.81 -1.38 -3.13
C ILE A 49 -14.15 -0.77 -2.67
N ASP A 50 -15.00 -0.41 -3.61
CA ASP A 50 -16.29 0.25 -3.38
C ASP A 50 -17.49 -0.66 -3.62
N ARG A 51 -17.29 -1.87 -4.14
CA ARG A 51 -18.36 -2.83 -4.45
C ARG A 51 -17.98 -4.26 -4.08
N LEU A 52 -18.99 -5.05 -3.73
CA LEU A 52 -18.85 -6.50 -3.58
C LEU A 52 -18.53 -7.12 -4.95
N GLY A 53 -17.50 -7.98 -5.01
CA GLY A 53 -17.13 -8.69 -6.24
C GLY A 53 -16.36 -9.99 -5.99
N LYS A 54 -16.54 -10.93 -6.91
CA LYS A 54 -15.83 -12.20 -7.00
C LYS A 54 -15.72 -12.59 -8.47
N ASN A 55 -14.58 -13.12 -8.90
CA ASN A 55 -14.32 -13.48 -10.30
C ASN A 55 -14.64 -12.33 -11.28
N ILE A 56 -14.12 -11.14 -10.97
CA ILE A 56 -14.34 -9.92 -11.74
C ILE A 56 -13.55 -10.03 -13.05
N ALA A 57 -14.23 -9.90 -14.19
CA ALA A 57 -13.52 -9.84 -15.46
C ALA A 57 -12.74 -8.49 -15.58
N PRO A 58 -11.50 -8.48 -16.12
CA PRO A 58 -10.65 -7.28 -16.18
C PRO A 58 -11.36 -6.05 -16.77
N ARG A 59 -12.13 -6.25 -17.86
CA ARG A 59 -12.90 -5.18 -18.53
C ARG A 59 -13.94 -4.48 -17.64
N PHE A 60 -14.28 -5.05 -16.49
CA PHE A 60 -15.24 -4.49 -15.55
C PHE A 60 -14.62 -4.04 -14.23
N ALA A 61 -13.34 -4.29 -14.00
CA ALA A 61 -12.66 -4.02 -12.74
C ALA A 61 -12.68 -2.52 -12.36
N HIS A 62 -12.58 -1.63 -13.34
CA HIS A 62 -12.69 -0.17 -13.15
C HIS A 62 -13.98 0.29 -12.44
N ARG A 63 -15.03 -0.54 -12.37
CA ARG A 63 -16.28 -0.24 -11.68
C ARG A 63 -16.23 -0.51 -10.17
N TYR A 64 -15.15 -1.11 -9.68
CA TYR A 64 -15.03 -1.59 -8.31
C TYR A 64 -14.18 -0.68 -7.42
N TYR A 65 -13.61 0.38 -7.97
CA TYR A 65 -12.81 1.35 -7.22
C TYR A 65 -13.00 2.76 -7.80
N GLN A 66 -12.87 3.79 -6.95
CA GLN A 66 -13.02 5.19 -7.35
C GLN A 66 -11.94 6.09 -6.77
N SER A 67 -11.12 5.57 -5.85
CA SER A 67 -10.08 6.35 -5.19
C SER A 67 -8.82 5.54 -4.96
N ALA A 68 -7.69 6.26 -4.92
CA ALA A 68 -6.39 5.73 -4.58
C ALA A 68 -5.72 6.60 -3.51
N SER A 69 -4.78 6.02 -2.77
CA SER A 69 -3.97 6.69 -1.76
C SER A 69 -2.52 6.27 -1.91
N ALA A 70 -1.59 7.20 -1.76
CA ALA A 70 -0.23 6.83 -1.44
C ALA A 70 -0.22 6.18 -0.05
N CYS A 71 0.52 5.12 0.11
CA CYS A 71 0.60 4.37 1.36
C CYS A 71 1.98 3.77 1.56
N ALA A 72 2.22 3.22 2.74
CA ALA A 72 3.42 2.45 3.02
C ALA A 72 3.09 1.23 3.88
N VAL A 73 3.81 0.14 3.65
CA VAL A 73 3.75 -1.08 4.46
C VAL A 73 5.04 -1.19 5.24
N VAL A 74 4.95 -1.43 6.54
CA VAL A 74 6.09 -1.60 7.43
C VAL A 74 6.23 -3.06 7.83
N GLU A 75 7.43 -3.57 7.75
CA GLU A 75 7.80 -4.92 8.16
C GLU A 75 8.89 -4.85 9.23
N ALA A 76 8.76 -5.66 10.28
CA ALA A 76 9.83 -5.82 11.26
C ALA A 76 10.89 -6.79 10.71
N LYS A 77 12.15 -6.39 10.75
CA LYS A 77 13.28 -7.20 10.30
C LYS A 77 13.86 -7.95 11.50
N VAL A 78 13.69 -9.24 11.51
CA VAL A 78 14.16 -10.14 12.56
C VAL A 78 14.88 -11.33 11.95
N GLU A 79 15.89 -11.85 12.66
CA GLU A 79 16.60 -13.08 12.29
C GLU A 79 15.79 -14.33 12.67
N ALA A 80 14.68 -14.56 11.99
CA ALA A 80 13.84 -15.74 12.16
C ALA A 80 13.51 -16.37 10.80
N GLN A 81 13.61 -17.71 10.77
CA GLN A 81 13.26 -18.48 9.58
C GLN A 81 11.79 -18.26 9.27
N PHE A 82 11.21 -17.77 8.37
CA PHE A 82 9.79 -17.50 8.12
C PHE A 82 9.23 -16.21 8.74
N ALA A 83 10.09 -15.29 9.20
CA ALA A 83 9.62 -13.99 9.70
C ALA A 83 8.68 -13.27 8.72
N HIS A 84 8.94 -13.41 7.41
CA HIS A 84 8.12 -12.82 6.34
C HIS A 84 6.69 -13.39 6.24
N LEU A 85 6.41 -14.53 6.87
CA LEU A 85 5.09 -15.16 6.94
C LEU A 85 4.39 -14.92 8.28
N ASP A 86 5.10 -14.40 9.28
CA ASP A 86 4.58 -14.20 10.62
C ASP A 86 3.89 -12.85 10.74
N ALA A 87 2.60 -12.86 11.07
CA ALA A 87 1.79 -11.65 11.20
C ALA A 87 2.32 -10.68 12.29
N ARG A 88 3.02 -11.19 13.32
CA ARG A 88 3.66 -10.33 14.34
C ARG A 88 4.66 -9.35 13.73
N TYR A 89 5.32 -9.73 12.64
CA TYR A 89 6.37 -8.94 11.99
C TYR A 89 5.90 -8.25 10.70
N THR A 90 4.74 -8.65 10.17
CA THR A 90 4.29 -8.19 8.85
C THR A 90 2.91 -7.54 8.85
N ALA A 91 2.14 -7.64 9.95
CA ALA A 91 0.77 -7.15 10.05
C ALA A 91 0.41 -6.65 11.46
N PHE A 92 1.39 -6.15 12.21
CA PHE A 92 1.18 -5.54 13.53
C PHE A 92 0.43 -4.21 13.44
N ASP A 93 -0.03 -3.69 14.57
CA ASP A 93 -0.76 -2.42 14.63
C ASP A 93 0.09 -1.27 14.10
N GLY A 94 -0.43 -0.53 13.11
CA GLY A 94 0.30 0.54 12.44
C GLY A 94 1.19 0.08 11.27
N ALA A 95 1.31 -1.21 10.98
CA ALA A 95 2.13 -1.74 9.87
C ALA A 95 1.67 -1.28 8.47
N PHE A 96 0.48 -0.71 8.35
CA PHE A 96 -0.04 -0.15 7.11
C PHE A 96 -0.39 1.33 7.28
N MET A 97 0.45 2.21 6.79
CA MET A 97 0.25 3.66 6.80
C MET A 97 -0.56 4.07 5.57
N LEU A 98 -1.77 4.59 5.78
CA LEU A 98 -2.69 4.97 4.71
C LEU A 98 -2.82 6.49 4.63
N GLY A 99 -2.51 7.04 3.47
CA GLY A 99 -2.71 8.45 3.14
C GLY A 99 -4.16 8.82 2.83
N LYS A 100 -4.39 10.10 2.57
CA LYS A 100 -5.68 10.63 2.12
C LYS A 100 -6.06 10.01 0.78
N ALA A 101 -7.31 9.57 0.66
CA ALA A 101 -7.86 9.09 -0.60
C ALA A 101 -8.06 10.23 -1.60
N LEU A 102 -7.60 10.04 -2.82
CA LEU A 102 -7.77 10.95 -3.94
C LEU A 102 -8.67 10.28 -5.00
N PRO A 103 -9.68 10.98 -5.55
CA PRO A 103 -10.51 10.43 -6.61
C PRO A 103 -9.68 10.06 -7.84
N ILE A 104 -9.89 8.89 -8.42
CA ILE A 104 -9.18 8.44 -9.64
C ILE A 104 -9.42 9.39 -10.80
N THR A 105 -10.65 9.91 -10.94
CA THR A 105 -11.02 10.89 -11.98
C THR A 105 -10.16 12.15 -11.96
N ASP A 106 -9.64 12.53 -10.82
CA ASP A 106 -8.78 13.69 -10.66
C ASP A 106 -7.30 13.38 -10.94
N LEU A 107 -6.97 12.09 -11.11
CA LEU A 107 -5.60 11.60 -11.23
C LEU A 107 -5.27 11.07 -12.63
N ASP A 108 -6.27 10.65 -13.40
CA ASP A 108 -6.09 9.87 -14.64
C ASP A 108 -5.94 10.74 -15.90
N ALA A 109 -5.44 11.97 -15.79
CA ALA A 109 -5.31 12.86 -16.96
C ALA A 109 -4.31 12.34 -18.02
N ASP A 110 -3.33 11.48 -17.65
CA ASP A 110 -2.23 11.05 -18.51
C ASP A 110 -1.98 9.52 -18.53
N GLY A 111 -3.01 8.71 -18.26
CA GLY A 111 -2.94 7.25 -18.45
C GLY A 111 -2.26 6.47 -17.32
N GLY A 112 -2.06 7.07 -16.14
CA GLY A 112 -1.50 6.37 -14.99
C GLY A 112 -1.36 7.20 -13.73
N LEU A 113 -1.16 6.50 -12.62
CA LEU A 113 -0.91 7.08 -11.30
C LEU A 113 0.60 7.10 -11.03
N LYS A 114 1.22 8.28 -11.07
CA LYS A 114 2.61 8.48 -10.68
C LYS A 114 2.66 8.64 -9.16
N VAL A 115 3.06 7.59 -8.47
CA VAL A 115 3.23 7.60 -7.00
C VAL A 115 4.67 7.99 -6.70
N HIS A 116 4.87 9.03 -5.92
CA HIS A 116 6.17 9.47 -5.44
C HIS A 116 6.17 9.48 -3.91
N THR A 117 7.19 8.89 -3.30
CA THR A 117 7.35 8.82 -1.85
C THR A 117 8.76 9.26 -1.48
N GLN A 118 8.87 10.08 -0.43
CA GLN A 118 10.15 10.63 0.03
C GLN A 118 10.21 10.71 1.56
N ILE A 119 11.44 10.77 2.08
CA ILE A 119 11.76 10.99 3.50
C ILE A 119 12.40 12.37 3.64
N ASN A 120 12.00 13.11 4.68
CA ASN A 120 12.57 14.42 5.06
C ASN A 120 12.57 15.46 3.91
N ASP A 121 11.60 15.33 2.98
CA ASP A 121 11.35 16.23 1.84
C ASP A 121 12.47 16.29 0.77
N ASP A 122 13.60 15.63 0.97
CA ASP A 122 14.76 15.68 0.07
C ASP A 122 15.24 14.30 -0.42
N GLN A 123 14.93 13.22 0.29
CA GLN A 123 15.32 11.88 -0.07
C GLN A 123 14.17 11.10 -0.74
N SER A 124 14.23 10.96 -2.07
CA SER A 124 13.29 10.11 -2.80
C SER A 124 13.49 8.63 -2.45
N LEU A 125 12.44 7.98 -1.96
CA LEU A 125 12.43 6.54 -1.69
C LEU A 125 11.94 5.75 -2.89
N SER A 126 10.89 6.22 -3.53
CA SER A 126 10.25 5.51 -4.63
C SER A 126 9.55 6.48 -5.57
N THR A 127 9.65 6.18 -6.86
CA THR A 127 8.77 6.76 -7.88
C THR A 127 8.31 5.62 -8.78
N SER A 128 7.01 5.39 -8.82
CA SER A 128 6.41 4.33 -9.64
C SER A 128 5.24 4.89 -10.45
N LEU A 129 5.07 4.38 -11.67
CA LEU A 129 3.94 4.69 -12.53
C LEU A 129 3.08 3.43 -12.65
N ILE A 130 1.83 3.51 -12.19
CA ILE A 130 0.89 2.40 -12.19
C ILE A 130 -0.29 2.79 -13.09
N SER A 131 -0.47 2.09 -14.20
CA SER A 131 -1.59 2.36 -15.10
C SER A 131 -2.91 1.85 -14.50
N THR A 132 -4.02 2.50 -14.87
CA THR A 132 -5.37 2.04 -14.48
C THR A 132 -5.64 0.63 -15.00
N ARG A 133 -5.13 0.26 -16.17
CA ARG A 133 -5.21 -1.10 -16.70
C ARG A 133 -4.50 -2.11 -15.79
N GLN A 134 -3.32 -1.77 -15.28
CA GLN A 134 -2.60 -2.63 -14.33
C GLN A 134 -3.39 -2.81 -13.01
N ILE A 135 -4.05 -1.77 -12.54
CA ILE A 135 -4.95 -1.85 -11.37
C ILE A 135 -6.13 -2.79 -11.68
N ASP A 136 -6.75 -2.65 -12.85
CA ASP A 136 -7.86 -3.49 -13.29
C ASP A 136 -7.47 -4.98 -13.36
N ASP A 137 -6.30 -5.28 -13.93
CA ASP A 137 -5.78 -6.65 -14.03
C ASP A 137 -5.51 -7.24 -12.64
N ILE A 138 -4.94 -6.45 -11.72
CA ILE A 138 -4.66 -6.86 -10.34
C ILE A 138 -5.96 -7.11 -9.55
N ILE A 139 -6.96 -6.25 -9.69
CA ILE A 139 -8.27 -6.43 -9.03
C ILE A 139 -8.98 -7.68 -9.57
N ALA A 140 -8.93 -7.90 -10.88
CA ALA A 140 -9.51 -9.09 -11.50
C ALA A 140 -8.85 -10.36 -10.94
N GLU A 141 -7.52 -10.44 -10.96
CA GLU A 141 -6.75 -11.56 -10.43
C GLU A 141 -7.00 -11.78 -8.92
N ALA A 142 -6.92 -10.73 -8.10
CA ALA A 142 -7.21 -10.83 -6.67
C ALA A 142 -8.62 -11.35 -6.40
N SER A 143 -9.58 -10.99 -7.25
CA SER A 143 -10.96 -11.45 -7.13
C SER A 143 -11.17 -12.93 -7.45
N GLU A 144 -10.22 -13.59 -8.10
CA GLU A 144 -10.24 -15.05 -8.30
C GLU A 144 -9.97 -15.80 -6.99
N TYR A 145 -9.16 -15.25 -6.12
CA TYR A 145 -8.82 -15.86 -4.83
C TYR A 145 -9.74 -15.37 -3.70
N PHE A 146 -10.03 -14.07 -3.68
CA PHE A 146 -10.73 -13.41 -2.58
C PHE A 146 -12.07 -12.81 -3.02
N THR A 147 -13.13 -12.99 -2.25
CA THR A 147 -14.32 -12.15 -2.37
C THR A 147 -13.97 -10.76 -1.88
N LEU A 148 -13.96 -9.78 -2.78
CA LEU A 148 -13.73 -8.37 -2.47
C LEU A 148 -15.02 -7.75 -1.91
N LYS A 149 -14.90 -7.00 -0.82
CA LYS A 149 -16.03 -6.31 -0.16
C LYS A 149 -15.78 -4.81 -0.16
N MET A 150 -16.85 -4.04 -0.09
CA MET A 150 -16.75 -2.60 0.12
C MET A 150 -15.89 -2.28 1.34
N GLY A 151 -14.91 -1.38 1.16
CA GLY A 151 -13.94 -0.99 2.18
C GLY A 151 -12.66 -1.84 2.20
N ASP A 152 -12.57 -2.97 1.49
CA ASP A 152 -11.31 -3.70 1.33
C ASP A 152 -10.29 -2.84 0.59
N MET A 153 -9.00 -3.04 0.89
CA MET A 153 -7.89 -2.33 0.26
C MET A 153 -7.06 -3.30 -0.57
N ILE A 154 -6.81 -2.94 -1.81
CA ILE A 154 -5.79 -3.57 -2.66
C ILE A 154 -4.55 -2.69 -2.59
N VAL A 155 -3.46 -3.22 -2.06
CA VAL A 155 -2.19 -2.52 -1.90
C VAL A 155 -1.20 -3.07 -2.91
N ILE A 156 -0.77 -2.23 -3.83
CA ILE A 156 0.18 -2.55 -4.88
C ILE A 156 1.55 -2.06 -4.41
N GLY A 157 2.37 -3.01 -3.99
CA GLY A 157 3.70 -2.74 -3.45
C GLY A 157 4.66 -2.26 -4.54
N SER A 158 5.63 -1.43 -4.15
CA SER A 158 6.79 -1.14 -4.99
C SER A 158 7.78 -2.31 -4.90
N ASP A 159 8.45 -2.62 -5.99
CA ASP A 159 9.52 -3.64 -6.05
C ASP A 159 10.86 -3.09 -5.52
N ASN A 160 10.86 -1.88 -4.96
CA ASN A 160 12.05 -1.23 -4.44
C ASN A 160 12.49 -1.84 -3.10
N GLU A 161 13.78 -1.79 -2.83
CA GLU A 161 14.30 -2.03 -1.49
C GLU A 161 13.61 -1.11 -0.49
N GLY A 162 13.28 -1.64 0.68
CA GLY A 162 12.64 -0.85 1.72
C GLY A 162 13.62 0.14 2.36
N HIS A 163 13.07 1.11 3.07
CA HIS A 163 13.81 2.09 3.87
C HIS A 163 13.77 1.72 5.35
N SER A 164 14.93 1.61 6.00
CA SER A 164 15.02 1.41 7.45
C SER A 164 14.58 2.67 8.19
N LEU A 165 13.53 2.55 9.01
CA LEU A 165 12.94 3.68 9.70
C LEU A 165 13.80 4.16 10.88
N SER A 166 13.89 5.49 11.03
CA SER A 166 14.53 6.14 12.17
C SER A 166 13.59 7.14 12.84
N ILE A 167 13.71 7.27 14.16
CA ILE A 167 12.95 8.28 14.93
C ILE A 167 13.33 9.68 14.44
N GLY A 168 12.30 10.53 14.25
CA GLY A 168 12.47 11.90 13.80
C GLY A 168 12.25 12.10 12.31
N GLU A 169 12.20 11.02 11.51
CA GLU A 169 11.91 11.09 10.09
C GLU A 169 10.49 11.56 9.79
N HIS A 170 10.33 12.19 8.64
CA HIS A 170 9.05 12.60 8.09
C HIS A 170 8.84 11.92 6.74
N LEU A 171 7.82 11.08 6.65
CA LEU A 171 7.41 10.41 5.41
C LEU A 171 6.36 11.25 4.70
N SER A 172 6.54 11.53 3.42
CA SER A 172 5.55 12.14 2.54
C SER A 172 5.36 11.34 1.26
N GLY A 173 4.15 11.41 0.69
CA GLY A 173 3.80 10.70 -0.54
C GLY A 173 2.75 11.44 -1.34
N THR A 174 2.96 11.52 -2.66
CA THR A 174 2.05 12.17 -3.60
C THR A 174 1.59 11.19 -4.67
N ILE A 175 0.45 11.50 -5.29
CA ILE A 175 -0.03 10.85 -6.52
C ILE A 175 -0.28 11.95 -7.53
N ASN A 176 0.43 11.92 -8.68
CA ASN A 176 0.38 12.96 -9.71
C ASN A 176 0.52 14.36 -9.09
N GLU A 177 1.55 14.52 -8.23
CA GLU A 177 1.90 15.77 -7.53
C GLU A 177 0.86 16.25 -6.50
N LYS A 178 -0.22 15.49 -6.26
CA LYS A 178 -1.20 15.80 -5.21
C LYS A 178 -0.83 15.07 -3.92
N ASP A 179 -0.81 15.80 -2.82
CA ASP A 179 -0.50 15.27 -1.49
C ASP A 179 -1.53 14.20 -1.07
N SER A 180 -1.04 13.07 -0.64
CA SER A 180 -1.84 11.95 -0.16
C SER A 180 -1.37 11.48 1.22
N LEU A 181 -0.09 11.15 1.37
CA LEU A 181 0.48 10.61 2.62
C LEU A 181 1.39 11.64 3.28
N THR A 182 1.24 11.80 4.60
CA THR A 182 2.21 12.49 5.46
C THR A 182 2.19 11.84 6.84
N THR A 183 3.35 11.47 7.36
CA THR A 183 3.46 10.77 8.65
C THR A 183 4.80 11.08 9.29
N ARG A 184 4.79 11.34 10.60
CA ARG A 184 6.01 11.50 11.40
C ARG A 184 6.36 10.18 12.06
N ILE A 185 7.64 9.81 12.01
CA ILE A 185 8.18 8.64 12.68
C ILE A 185 8.68 9.06 14.09
N LYS A 186 8.21 8.37 15.11
CA LYS A 186 8.48 8.69 16.54
C LYS A 186 8.97 7.48 17.29
#